data_25f3cb99a350bafcf2b4927d1a9d218c
#
_entry.id   25f3cb99a350bafcf2b4927d1a9d218c
#
_cell.length_a   1.000
_cell.length_b   1.000
_cell.length_c   1.000
_cell.angle_alpha   90.00
_cell.angle_beta   90.00
_cell.angle_gamma   90.00
#
_symmetry.space_group_name_H-M   'P 1'
#
loop_
_entity.id
_entity.type
_entity.pdbx_description
1 polymer ?
#
loop_
_entity_poly.entity_id
_entity_poly.type
_entity_poly.pdbx_seq_one_letter_code
_entity_poly.pdbx_strand_id
1 'polypeptide(L)'
;MKNRSLTFKFTLMFAAFTLLTLTISSMLSYANQINLYKEQREESIRYVASYLEEVLTSDGDDFAWWQEFFVKNYKDLNVPYNFGANEIQQARHKYENLFSKAFPGKILGIDVSFSELPKEIKAAYTIYKHEYYLDKFEQACKRFKLAYVEYLIPDSNTGQIMYALDAMRDEKIVNGKKYIELGITVPHSLDDHKTEWEAWTSGIQPTGHDTFDNEFGKTYAYYMPLYIGTQKLGLIGVEVFISAVNKGILNATIRQMLMISGVLILFMVFLLFIIRSKFIRKLIILQNAIDEYSKTKKTEIAETLLKDVTNKDEISTIIAKFAEMIYKLETYMKHLVKTRQDLQVSQKRVQEMSELATKDALTGIRNKTGYDKEVKRIEWEMSAGLQDIGVAMIDLNFLKRINDTYGHDKGNMAIISLCKIVCNIFEHSPVFRIGGDEFVAILKGNDLIHINELTTEFNRQLKKLQDNPNLEYWEKTSAAIGYAIFNPETDASYDNIFKRADAEMYKNKKAMKAVRED
;
A
#
# COMPACT_ATOMS: atom_id res chain seq x y z
N MET A 1 -3.32 -8.10 -13.97
CA MET A 1 -3.98 -7.93 -12.64
C MET A 1 -4.50 -6.51 -12.54
N LYS A 2 -5.85 -6.31 -12.49
CA LYS A 2 -6.45 -4.97 -12.32
C LYS A 2 -5.88 -4.32 -11.06
N ASN A 3 -5.30 -3.14 -11.18
CA ASN A 3 -4.81 -2.35 -10.04
C ASN A 3 -5.99 -2.05 -9.10
N ARG A 4 -6.09 -2.85 -8.01
CA ARG A 4 -7.08 -2.60 -6.97
C ARG A 4 -6.74 -1.30 -6.27
N SER A 5 -7.78 -0.50 -5.94
CA SER A 5 -7.60 0.81 -5.31
C SER A 5 -6.80 0.71 -4.01
N LEU A 6 -6.08 1.77 -3.65
CA LEU A 6 -5.32 1.86 -2.41
C LEU A 6 -6.21 1.60 -1.18
N THR A 7 -7.44 2.10 -1.21
CA THR A 7 -8.47 1.84 -0.18
C THR A 7 -8.72 0.34 0.00
N PHE A 8 -8.88 -0.41 -1.09
CA PHE A 8 -9.10 -1.85 -1.03
C PHE A 8 -7.90 -2.59 -0.40
N LYS A 9 -6.67 -2.18 -0.73
CA LYS A 9 -5.45 -2.78 -0.15
C LYS A 9 -5.38 -2.54 1.36
N PHE A 10 -5.66 -1.32 1.82
CA PHE A 10 -5.71 -1.01 3.25
C PHE A 10 -6.82 -1.77 3.97
N THR A 11 -8.03 -1.85 3.39
CA THR A 11 -9.13 -2.62 3.98
C THR A 11 -8.75 -4.08 4.15
N LEU A 12 -8.15 -4.70 3.13
CA LEU A 12 -7.70 -6.10 3.19
C LEU A 12 -6.60 -6.31 4.26
N MET A 13 -5.64 -5.40 4.33
CA MET A 13 -4.56 -5.46 5.32
C MET A 13 -5.11 -5.35 6.74
N PHE A 14 -6.02 -4.39 7.00
CA PHE A 14 -6.65 -4.23 8.30
C PHE A 14 -7.56 -5.40 8.66
N ALA A 15 -8.30 -5.96 7.70
CA ALA A 15 -9.11 -7.15 7.92
C ALA A 15 -8.24 -8.36 8.30
N ALA A 16 -7.12 -8.57 7.63
CA ALA A 16 -6.17 -9.62 7.95
C ALA A 16 -5.54 -9.43 9.35
N PHE A 17 -5.15 -8.19 9.69
CA PHE A 17 -4.63 -7.85 11.00
C PHE A 17 -5.68 -8.07 12.11
N THR A 18 -6.93 -7.64 11.88
CA THR A 18 -8.04 -7.84 12.82
C THR A 18 -8.30 -9.33 13.04
N LEU A 19 -8.30 -10.13 11.98
CA LEU A 19 -8.47 -11.58 12.07
C LEU A 19 -7.35 -12.23 12.89
N LEU A 20 -6.10 -11.86 12.64
CA LEU A 20 -4.95 -12.36 13.38
C LEU A 20 -5.03 -12.00 14.87
N THR A 21 -5.35 -10.75 15.18
CA THR A 21 -5.50 -10.27 16.56
C THR A 21 -6.64 -10.98 17.30
N LEU A 22 -7.78 -11.20 16.63
CA LEU A 22 -8.89 -11.95 17.17
C LEU A 22 -8.51 -13.40 17.46
N THR A 23 -7.76 -14.04 16.56
CA THR A 23 -7.32 -15.44 16.74
C THR A 23 -6.40 -15.56 17.97
N ILE A 24 -5.38 -14.69 18.05
CA ILE A 24 -4.43 -14.67 19.18
C ILE A 24 -5.16 -14.35 20.50
N SER A 25 -6.00 -13.31 20.51
CA SER A 25 -6.78 -12.91 21.68
C SER A 25 -7.74 -14.01 22.13
N SER A 26 -8.34 -14.75 21.20
CA SER A 26 -9.21 -15.89 21.47
C SER A 26 -8.46 -17.01 22.16
N MET A 27 -7.28 -17.39 21.67
CA MET A 27 -6.44 -18.42 22.27
C MET A 27 -6.02 -18.05 23.70
N LEU A 28 -5.53 -16.81 23.90
CA LEU A 28 -5.14 -16.31 25.21
C LEU A 28 -6.33 -16.23 26.17
N SER A 29 -7.47 -15.74 25.68
CA SER A 29 -8.70 -15.66 26.46
C SER A 29 -9.16 -17.05 26.90
N TYR A 30 -9.17 -18.03 26.01
CA TYR A 30 -9.56 -19.39 26.33
C TYR A 30 -8.65 -20.00 27.41
N ALA A 31 -7.34 -19.85 27.28
CA ALA A 31 -6.38 -20.35 28.26
C ALA A 31 -6.57 -19.68 29.65
N ASN A 32 -6.77 -18.36 29.68
CA ASN A 32 -7.06 -17.63 30.92
C ASN A 32 -8.40 -18.04 31.55
N GLN A 33 -9.44 -18.23 30.71
CA GLN A 33 -10.76 -18.64 31.20
C GLN A 33 -10.76 -20.03 31.81
N ILE A 34 -9.95 -20.96 31.28
CA ILE A 34 -9.78 -22.28 31.89
C ILE A 34 -9.29 -22.14 33.35
N ASN A 35 -8.22 -21.40 33.55
CA ASN A 35 -7.62 -21.25 34.89
C ASN A 35 -8.56 -20.50 35.86
N LEU A 36 -9.10 -19.37 35.40
CA LEU A 36 -10.02 -18.56 36.21
C LEU A 36 -11.30 -19.33 36.58
N TYR A 37 -11.87 -20.07 35.61
CA TYR A 37 -13.09 -20.82 35.85
C TYR A 37 -12.86 -22.00 36.80
N LYS A 38 -11.72 -22.69 36.68
CA LYS A 38 -11.32 -23.74 37.62
C LYS A 38 -11.18 -23.19 39.03
N GLU A 39 -10.43 -22.11 39.20
CA GLU A 39 -10.20 -21.46 40.47
C GLU A 39 -11.51 -20.98 41.13
N GLN A 40 -12.37 -20.29 40.36
CA GLN A 40 -13.69 -19.86 40.86
C GLN A 40 -14.59 -21.02 41.24
N ARG A 41 -14.51 -22.15 40.52
CA ARG A 41 -15.29 -23.35 40.87
C ARG A 41 -14.78 -24.00 42.11
N GLU A 42 -13.48 -24.14 42.25
CA GLU A 42 -12.85 -24.68 43.45
C GLU A 42 -13.20 -23.87 44.68
N GLU A 43 -13.19 -22.54 44.59
CA GLU A 43 -13.64 -21.65 45.64
C GLU A 43 -15.13 -21.82 45.96
N SER A 44 -15.98 -21.88 44.93
CA SER A 44 -17.43 -22.09 45.10
C SER A 44 -17.72 -23.42 45.77
N ILE A 45 -16.99 -24.48 45.45
CA ILE A 45 -17.15 -25.81 46.03
C ILE A 45 -16.71 -25.79 47.50
N ARG A 46 -15.63 -25.08 47.82
CA ARG A 46 -15.21 -24.86 49.20
C ARG A 46 -16.32 -24.22 50.05
N TYR A 47 -16.97 -23.18 49.51
CA TYR A 47 -18.09 -22.53 50.20
C TYR A 47 -19.26 -23.49 50.43
N VAL A 48 -19.56 -24.36 49.47
CA VAL A 48 -20.63 -25.37 49.63
C VAL A 48 -20.24 -26.39 50.68
N ALA A 49 -19.02 -26.91 50.62
CA ALA A 49 -18.54 -27.87 51.61
C ALA A 49 -18.50 -27.27 53.04
N SER A 50 -18.04 -26.01 53.17
CA SER A 50 -18.07 -25.29 54.46
C SER A 50 -19.50 -25.03 54.94
N TYR A 51 -20.44 -24.71 54.05
CA TYR A 51 -21.84 -24.58 54.42
C TYR A 51 -22.42 -25.90 54.96
N LEU A 52 -22.12 -27.02 54.27
CA LEU A 52 -22.58 -28.34 54.73
C LEU A 52 -21.89 -28.78 56.01
N GLU A 53 -20.61 -28.48 56.17
CA GLU A 53 -19.89 -28.65 57.44
C GLU A 53 -20.59 -27.89 58.57
N GLU A 54 -20.94 -26.62 58.36
CA GLU A 54 -21.65 -25.82 59.36
C GLU A 54 -23.03 -26.43 59.72
N VAL A 55 -23.78 -26.88 58.69
CA VAL A 55 -25.08 -27.56 58.88
C VAL A 55 -24.93 -28.82 59.72
N LEU A 56 -23.93 -29.65 59.43
CA LEU A 56 -23.71 -30.91 60.15
C LEU A 56 -23.16 -30.67 61.54
N THR A 57 -22.23 -29.73 61.72
CA THR A 57 -21.61 -29.41 62.98
C THR A 57 -22.54 -28.65 63.96
N SER A 58 -23.46 -27.82 63.41
CA SER A 58 -24.46 -27.10 64.17
C SER A 58 -25.45 -28.03 64.89
N ASP A 59 -25.67 -29.23 64.35
CA ASP A 59 -26.47 -30.28 65.04
C ASP A 59 -25.69 -30.99 66.18
N GLY A 60 -24.37 -30.76 66.28
CA GLY A 60 -23.53 -31.21 67.35
C GLY A 60 -23.59 -32.73 67.64
N ASP A 61 -23.98 -33.10 68.84
CA ASP A 61 -24.09 -34.51 69.27
C ASP A 61 -25.11 -35.30 68.42
N ASP A 62 -26.14 -34.64 67.84
CA ASP A 62 -27.15 -35.29 67.01
C ASP A 62 -26.53 -35.92 65.76
N PHE A 63 -25.58 -35.24 65.12
CA PHE A 63 -24.89 -35.79 63.94
C PHE A 63 -23.97 -36.96 64.36
N ALA A 64 -23.25 -36.86 65.47
CA ALA A 64 -22.39 -37.94 65.96
C ALA A 64 -23.19 -39.19 66.36
N TRP A 65 -24.35 -39.03 67.02
CA TRP A 65 -25.26 -40.12 67.32
C TRP A 65 -25.85 -40.78 66.12
N TRP A 66 -26.30 -39.96 65.12
CA TRP A 66 -26.77 -40.46 63.88
C TRP A 66 -25.69 -41.30 63.16
N GLN A 67 -24.46 -40.79 63.07
CA GLN A 67 -23.38 -41.49 62.37
C GLN A 67 -23.02 -42.80 63.07
N GLU A 68 -22.81 -42.76 64.36
CA GLU A 68 -22.46 -43.96 65.15
C GLU A 68 -23.49 -45.07 64.94
N PHE A 69 -24.77 -44.75 65.06
CA PHE A 69 -25.83 -45.74 64.93
C PHE A 69 -26.03 -46.18 63.51
N PHE A 70 -25.98 -45.24 62.54
CA PHE A 70 -26.12 -45.52 61.09
C PHE A 70 -25.03 -46.49 60.66
N VAL A 71 -23.78 -46.18 60.84
CA VAL A 71 -22.65 -47.04 60.43
C VAL A 71 -22.78 -48.46 60.93
N LYS A 72 -23.25 -48.66 62.16
CA LYS A 72 -23.37 -49.97 62.74
C LYS A 72 -24.62 -50.75 62.27
N ASN A 73 -25.68 -50.06 61.89
CA ASN A 73 -27.01 -50.68 61.65
C ASN A 73 -27.63 -50.40 60.30
N TYR A 74 -26.90 -49.76 59.34
CA TYR A 74 -27.48 -49.31 58.09
C TYR A 74 -28.22 -50.41 57.31
N LYS A 75 -27.76 -51.64 57.32
CA LYS A 75 -28.39 -52.81 56.73
C LYS A 75 -29.76 -53.12 57.23
N ASP A 76 -30.00 -52.82 58.50
CA ASP A 76 -31.28 -53.10 59.21
C ASP A 76 -32.24 -51.92 59.17
N LEU A 77 -31.72 -50.69 58.84
CA LEU A 77 -32.49 -49.45 58.93
C LEU A 77 -33.53 -49.27 57.75
N ASN A 78 -33.37 -49.97 56.68
CA ASN A 78 -34.23 -49.87 55.48
C ASN A 78 -34.60 -48.41 55.13
N VAL A 79 -33.59 -47.56 54.96
CA VAL A 79 -33.80 -46.13 54.69
C VAL A 79 -34.31 -45.94 53.26
N PRO A 80 -35.46 -45.23 53.08
CA PRO A 80 -36.01 -45.04 51.75
C PRO A 80 -35.23 -44.02 50.95
N TYR A 81 -35.23 -44.14 49.63
CA TYR A 81 -34.52 -43.26 48.68
C TYR A 81 -35.37 -42.07 48.21
N ASN A 82 -36.62 -41.95 48.60
CA ASN A 82 -37.51 -40.88 48.20
C ASN A 82 -37.72 -39.92 49.37
N PHE A 83 -37.13 -38.75 49.23
CA PHE A 83 -37.15 -37.76 50.31
C PHE A 83 -37.83 -36.48 49.82
N GLY A 84 -38.94 -36.18 50.38
CA GLY A 84 -39.65 -34.93 50.26
C GLY A 84 -39.90 -34.34 51.65
N ALA A 85 -40.28 -33.08 51.69
CA ALA A 85 -40.59 -32.41 52.96
C ALA A 85 -41.66 -33.17 53.80
N ASN A 86 -42.56 -33.86 53.16
CA ASN A 86 -43.61 -34.65 53.80
C ASN A 86 -43.04 -35.92 54.46
N GLU A 87 -42.13 -36.61 53.82
CA GLU A 87 -41.46 -37.82 54.33
C GLU A 87 -40.60 -37.51 55.53
N ILE A 88 -39.86 -36.42 55.48
CA ILE A 88 -39.07 -35.94 56.62
C ILE A 88 -39.97 -35.68 57.82
N GLN A 89 -41.11 -35.00 57.63
CA GLN A 89 -42.06 -34.74 58.69
C GLN A 89 -42.67 -36.04 59.27
N GLN A 90 -42.99 -37.01 58.39
CA GLN A 90 -43.49 -38.29 58.85
C GLN A 90 -42.46 -39.07 59.65
N ALA A 91 -41.22 -39.10 59.21
CA ALA A 91 -40.12 -39.73 59.98
C ALA A 91 -39.88 -39.03 61.32
N ARG A 92 -39.95 -37.71 61.31
CA ARG A 92 -39.86 -36.91 62.54
C ARG A 92 -40.98 -37.21 63.50
N HIS A 93 -42.22 -37.17 63.06
CA HIS A 93 -43.39 -37.48 63.89
C HIS A 93 -43.36 -38.92 64.45
N LYS A 94 -42.90 -39.87 63.64
CA LYS A 94 -42.74 -41.26 64.08
C LYS A 94 -41.75 -41.34 65.27
N TYR A 95 -40.58 -40.67 65.08
CA TYR A 95 -39.57 -40.60 66.18
C TYR A 95 -40.16 -39.90 67.39
N GLU A 96 -40.74 -38.70 67.29
CA GLU A 96 -41.30 -37.91 68.40
C GLU A 96 -42.36 -38.65 69.15
N ASN A 97 -43.25 -39.38 68.43
CA ASN A 97 -44.28 -40.20 69.04
C ASN A 97 -43.73 -41.39 69.83
N LEU A 98 -42.72 -42.07 69.33
CA LEU A 98 -42.06 -43.17 70.01
C LEU A 98 -41.29 -42.67 71.26
N PHE A 99 -40.57 -41.55 71.08
CA PHE A 99 -39.80 -40.95 72.15
C PHE A 99 -40.68 -40.40 73.27
N SER A 100 -41.71 -39.63 72.97
CA SER A 100 -42.63 -39.05 73.97
C SER A 100 -43.44 -40.10 74.71
N LYS A 101 -43.74 -41.23 74.07
CA LYS A 101 -44.42 -42.37 74.73
C LYS A 101 -43.51 -43.09 75.68
N ALA A 102 -42.22 -43.23 75.41
CA ALA A 102 -41.23 -43.91 76.23
C ALA A 102 -40.68 -42.99 77.30
N PHE A 103 -40.54 -41.68 77.04
CA PHE A 103 -39.93 -40.68 77.93
C PHE A 103 -40.80 -39.42 78.04
N PRO A 104 -41.98 -39.49 78.66
CA PRO A 104 -42.93 -38.37 78.74
C PRO A 104 -42.30 -37.14 79.42
N GLY A 105 -42.34 -35.97 78.68
CA GLY A 105 -41.85 -34.68 79.18
C GLY A 105 -40.32 -34.53 79.27
N LYS A 106 -39.55 -35.48 78.78
CA LYS A 106 -38.10 -35.44 78.73
C LYS A 106 -37.57 -34.96 77.35
N ILE A 107 -36.33 -34.44 77.40
CA ILE A 107 -35.63 -33.94 76.22
C ILE A 107 -34.40 -34.81 76.00
N LEU A 108 -34.23 -35.27 74.70
CA LEU A 108 -33.04 -36.01 74.31
C LEU A 108 -31.78 -35.09 74.42
N GLY A 109 -30.70 -35.61 74.90
CA GLY A 109 -29.42 -34.89 75.10
C GLY A 109 -29.36 -34.03 76.34
N ILE A 110 -30.51 -33.82 77.08
CA ILE A 110 -30.57 -33.09 78.29
C ILE A 110 -30.98 -34.06 79.44
N ASP A 111 -32.15 -34.67 79.33
CA ASP A 111 -32.71 -35.54 80.37
C ASP A 111 -32.50 -37.03 80.09
N VAL A 112 -32.25 -37.37 78.82
CA VAL A 112 -32.04 -38.76 78.37
C VAL A 112 -30.86 -38.76 77.42
N SER A 113 -29.92 -39.64 77.65
CA SER A 113 -28.80 -39.80 76.72
C SER A 113 -29.21 -40.68 75.54
N PHE A 114 -28.58 -40.46 74.31
CA PHE A 114 -28.86 -41.30 73.13
C PHE A 114 -28.57 -42.80 73.42
N SER A 115 -27.56 -43.08 74.20
CA SER A 115 -27.16 -44.43 74.58
C SER A 115 -28.27 -45.19 75.32
N GLU A 116 -29.11 -44.49 76.09
CA GLU A 116 -30.23 -45.06 76.87
C GLU A 116 -31.47 -45.36 76.06
N LEU A 117 -31.55 -44.86 74.81
CA LEU A 117 -32.71 -45.10 74.00
C LEU A 117 -32.84 -46.59 73.59
N PRO A 118 -34.07 -47.12 73.55
CA PRO A 118 -34.35 -48.40 72.93
C PRO A 118 -33.97 -48.43 71.46
N LYS A 119 -33.54 -49.61 70.92
CA LYS A 119 -33.08 -49.78 69.56
C LYS A 119 -34.09 -49.22 68.52
N GLU A 120 -35.39 -49.43 68.79
CA GLU A 120 -36.49 -48.95 67.92
C GLU A 120 -36.51 -47.41 67.83
N ILE A 121 -36.33 -46.72 68.98
CA ILE A 121 -36.33 -45.26 69.00
C ILE A 121 -35.04 -44.71 68.34
N LYS A 122 -33.88 -45.35 68.60
CA LYS A 122 -32.63 -45.04 67.90
C LYS A 122 -32.78 -45.19 66.42
N ALA A 123 -33.40 -46.25 65.89
CA ALA A 123 -33.62 -46.46 64.52
C ALA A 123 -34.56 -45.38 63.90
N ALA A 124 -35.69 -45.06 64.52
CA ALA A 124 -36.60 -44.02 64.09
C ALA A 124 -35.93 -42.63 64.02
N TYR A 125 -35.13 -42.31 65.10
CA TYR A 125 -34.34 -41.09 65.15
C TYR A 125 -33.31 -41.03 64.02
N THR A 126 -32.58 -42.10 63.76
CA THR A 126 -31.53 -42.17 62.73
C THR A 126 -32.12 -42.04 61.35
N ILE A 127 -33.27 -42.64 61.04
CA ILE A 127 -33.99 -42.47 59.80
C ILE A 127 -34.42 -41.01 59.63
N TYR A 128 -35.03 -40.37 60.63
CA TYR A 128 -35.40 -38.96 60.58
C TYR A 128 -34.21 -38.04 60.31
N LYS A 129 -33.10 -38.20 61.05
CA LYS A 129 -31.91 -37.39 60.83
C LYS A 129 -31.23 -37.65 59.51
N HIS A 130 -31.25 -38.89 59.02
CA HIS A 130 -30.75 -39.23 57.68
C HIS A 130 -31.50 -38.47 56.58
N GLU A 131 -32.83 -38.51 56.60
CA GLU A 131 -33.65 -37.77 55.66
C GLU A 131 -33.44 -36.26 55.75
N TYR A 132 -33.29 -35.73 56.96
CA TYR A 132 -32.98 -34.32 57.20
C TYR A 132 -31.64 -33.90 56.58
N TYR A 133 -30.57 -34.66 56.79
CA TYR A 133 -29.26 -34.34 56.22
C TYR A 133 -29.25 -34.51 54.70
N LEU A 134 -29.85 -35.53 54.18
CA LEU A 134 -29.95 -35.76 52.74
C LEU A 134 -30.70 -34.62 52.03
N ASP A 135 -31.79 -34.12 52.63
CA ASP A 135 -32.47 -32.92 52.09
C ASP A 135 -31.56 -31.71 52.00
N LYS A 136 -30.68 -31.48 53.01
CA LYS A 136 -29.72 -30.41 52.99
C LYS A 136 -28.70 -30.56 51.84
N PHE A 137 -28.24 -31.79 51.65
CA PHE A 137 -27.32 -32.12 50.53
C PHE A 137 -27.99 -31.96 49.17
N GLU A 138 -29.24 -32.44 49.01
CA GLU A 138 -30.03 -32.21 47.78
C GLU A 138 -30.24 -30.71 47.48
N GLN A 139 -30.61 -29.94 48.52
CA GLN A 139 -30.78 -28.49 48.38
C GLN A 139 -29.46 -27.81 47.91
N ALA A 140 -28.33 -28.25 48.43
CA ALA A 140 -27.03 -27.78 47.98
C ALA A 140 -26.77 -28.17 46.55
N CYS A 141 -27.00 -29.43 46.15
CA CYS A 141 -26.88 -29.88 44.76
C CYS A 141 -27.70 -29.02 43.81
N LYS A 142 -28.95 -28.79 44.10
CA LYS A 142 -29.88 -28.01 43.26
C LYS A 142 -29.49 -26.53 43.18
N ARG A 143 -29.22 -25.91 44.32
CA ARG A 143 -28.90 -24.47 44.44
C ARG A 143 -27.60 -24.11 43.75
N PHE A 144 -26.56 -24.92 43.88
CA PHE A 144 -25.23 -24.66 43.36
C PHE A 144 -24.97 -25.38 42.02
N LYS A 145 -25.96 -26.10 41.49
CA LYS A 145 -25.88 -26.84 40.22
C LYS A 145 -24.73 -27.83 40.20
N LEU A 146 -24.59 -28.58 41.25
CA LEU A 146 -23.57 -29.63 41.42
C LEU A 146 -24.04 -30.93 40.72
N ALA A 147 -23.11 -31.84 40.49
CA ALA A 147 -23.42 -33.18 40.02
C ALA A 147 -23.88 -34.05 41.18
N TYR A 148 -23.00 -34.15 42.19
CA TYR A 148 -23.19 -34.94 43.37
C TYR A 148 -22.70 -34.19 44.60
N VAL A 149 -23.30 -34.46 45.75
CA VAL A 149 -22.79 -34.06 47.07
C VAL A 149 -22.95 -35.26 47.99
N GLU A 150 -21.84 -35.67 48.55
CA GLU A 150 -21.72 -36.93 49.27
C GLU A 150 -21.14 -36.71 50.67
N TYR A 151 -21.55 -37.55 51.60
CA TYR A 151 -20.86 -37.70 52.84
C TYR A 151 -20.24 -39.11 52.90
N LEU A 152 -18.93 -39.14 52.96
CA LEU A 152 -18.09 -40.33 52.83
C LEU A 152 -17.39 -40.63 54.15
N ILE A 153 -17.32 -41.91 54.51
CA ILE A 153 -16.61 -42.38 55.70
C ILE A 153 -15.51 -43.33 55.23
N PRO A 154 -14.26 -42.83 55.11
CA PRO A 154 -13.13 -43.67 54.70
C PRO A 154 -12.66 -44.58 55.86
N ASP A 155 -12.31 -45.82 55.51
CA ASP A 155 -11.63 -46.75 56.38
C ASP A 155 -10.20 -47.01 55.89
N SER A 156 -9.23 -46.41 56.51
CA SER A 156 -7.81 -46.53 56.18
C SER A 156 -7.26 -47.96 56.30
N ASN A 157 -7.91 -48.82 57.08
CA ASN A 157 -7.42 -50.18 57.27
C ASN A 157 -7.79 -51.12 56.14
N THR A 158 -8.96 -50.88 55.55
CA THR A 158 -9.49 -51.71 54.44
C THR A 158 -9.33 -51.07 53.06
N GLY A 159 -9.01 -49.76 52.99
CA GLY A 159 -9.00 -49.00 51.76
C GLY A 159 -10.39 -48.84 51.13
N GLN A 160 -11.41 -48.94 51.96
CA GLN A 160 -12.80 -48.84 51.54
C GLN A 160 -13.42 -47.52 52.00
N ILE A 161 -14.39 -47.04 51.26
CA ILE A 161 -15.16 -45.83 51.59
C ILE A 161 -16.63 -46.17 51.68
N MET A 162 -17.27 -45.78 52.77
CA MET A 162 -18.70 -45.92 52.96
C MET A 162 -19.44 -44.65 52.52
N TYR A 163 -20.40 -44.77 51.64
CA TYR A 163 -21.29 -43.68 51.25
C TYR A 163 -22.45 -43.59 52.28
N ALA A 164 -22.33 -42.63 53.19
CA ALA A 164 -23.32 -42.46 54.27
C ALA A 164 -24.45 -41.51 53.86
N LEU A 165 -24.19 -40.48 53.08
CA LEU A 165 -25.17 -39.66 52.37
C LEU A 165 -24.71 -39.51 50.93
N ASP A 166 -25.66 -39.58 50.00
CA ASP A 166 -25.43 -39.36 48.58
C ASP A 166 -26.61 -38.59 48.02
N ALA A 167 -26.37 -37.37 47.59
CA ALA A 167 -27.36 -36.47 47.05
C ALA A 167 -27.04 -36.08 45.60
N MET A 168 -28.06 -36.09 44.80
CA MET A 168 -27.96 -35.79 43.36
C MET A 168 -28.97 -34.74 42.96
N ARG A 169 -28.60 -33.99 41.92
CA ARG A 169 -29.40 -32.86 41.46
C ARG A 169 -30.72 -33.24 40.84
N ASP A 170 -30.74 -34.18 39.90
CA ASP A 170 -31.85 -34.28 38.96
C ASP A 170 -32.59 -35.62 38.89
N GLU A 171 -32.06 -36.75 38.97
CA GLU A 171 -32.81 -38.00 38.89
C GLU A 171 -32.11 -39.23 39.46
N LYS A 172 -32.91 -40.07 39.97
CA LYS A 172 -32.54 -41.24 40.77
C LYS A 172 -32.13 -42.45 39.93
N ILE A 173 -32.02 -42.29 38.60
CA ILE A 173 -31.64 -43.37 37.69
C ILE A 173 -30.75 -42.84 36.59
N VAL A 174 -29.47 -43.19 36.59
CA VAL A 174 -28.53 -42.93 35.50
C VAL A 174 -28.37 -44.23 34.71
N ASN A 175 -28.64 -44.20 33.41
CA ASN A 175 -28.54 -45.37 32.52
C ASN A 175 -29.29 -46.64 32.99
N GLY A 176 -30.45 -46.45 33.66
CA GLY A 176 -31.27 -47.56 34.14
C GLY A 176 -30.79 -48.22 35.45
N LYS A 177 -29.73 -47.69 36.06
CA LYS A 177 -29.24 -48.15 37.38
C LYS A 177 -29.57 -47.14 38.46
N LYS A 178 -29.98 -47.68 39.63
CA LYS A 178 -30.09 -46.90 40.85
C LYS A 178 -28.71 -46.46 41.32
N TYR A 179 -28.69 -45.34 42.10
CA TYR A 179 -27.47 -44.88 42.76
C TYR A 179 -26.76 -45.94 43.58
N ILE A 180 -25.56 -45.56 44.04
CA ILE A 180 -24.87 -46.25 45.12
C ILE A 180 -25.85 -46.36 46.28
N GLU A 181 -26.18 -47.57 46.69
CA GLU A 181 -27.02 -47.82 47.84
C GLU A 181 -26.38 -47.25 49.10
N LEU A 182 -27.16 -46.50 49.87
CA LEU A 182 -26.63 -45.90 51.10
C LEU A 182 -26.06 -46.94 52.05
N GLY A 183 -24.91 -46.60 52.59
CA GLY A 183 -24.14 -47.50 53.44
C GLY A 183 -23.32 -48.53 52.65
N ILE A 184 -23.32 -48.48 51.32
CA ILE A 184 -22.44 -49.34 50.56
C ILE A 184 -20.98 -48.96 50.80
N THR A 185 -20.13 -49.96 50.89
CA THR A 185 -18.72 -49.80 51.08
C THR A 185 -18.01 -50.21 49.80
N VAL A 186 -17.31 -49.27 49.19
CA VAL A 186 -16.64 -49.45 47.88
C VAL A 186 -15.14 -49.32 48.07
N PRO A 187 -14.31 -50.19 47.43
CA PRO A 187 -12.87 -50.00 47.46
C PRO A 187 -12.48 -48.84 46.54
N HIS A 188 -11.79 -47.85 47.08
CA HIS A 188 -11.23 -46.74 46.34
C HIS A 188 -9.72 -46.85 46.28
N SER A 189 -9.16 -46.96 45.07
CA SER A 189 -7.73 -47.02 44.89
C SER A 189 -7.06 -45.67 45.15
N LEU A 190 -5.85 -45.69 45.72
CA LEU A 190 -5.07 -44.48 45.95
C LEU A 190 -4.72 -43.73 44.67
N ASP A 191 -4.65 -44.42 43.55
CA ASP A 191 -4.29 -43.83 42.26
C ASP A 191 -5.47 -43.08 41.60
N ASP A 192 -6.68 -43.62 41.72
CA ASP A 192 -7.88 -43.02 41.10
C ASP A 192 -8.55 -41.99 42.02
N HIS A 193 -8.37 -42.09 43.34
CA HIS A 193 -8.98 -41.26 44.39
C HIS A 193 -7.92 -40.51 45.22
N LYS A 194 -6.95 -39.93 44.54
CA LYS A 194 -5.78 -39.34 45.20
C LYS A 194 -6.15 -38.19 46.14
N THR A 195 -6.98 -37.23 45.72
CA THR A 195 -7.33 -36.08 46.53
C THR A 195 -8.30 -36.45 47.64
N GLU A 196 -9.11 -37.49 47.47
CA GLU A 196 -9.97 -38.06 48.52
C GLU A 196 -9.14 -38.61 49.69
N TRP A 197 -8.17 -39.50 49.39
CA TRP A 197 -7.29 -40.06 50.40
C TRP A 197 -6.35 -39.03 51.01
N GLU A 198 -5.91 -38.02 50.24
CA GLU A 198 -5.11 -36.90 50.75
C GLU A 198 -5.92 -36.08 51.76
N ALA A 199 -7.20 -35.76 51.47
CA ALA A 199 -8.10 -35.09 52.42
C ALA A 199 -8.27 -35.88 53.69
N TRP A 200 -8.48 -37.20 53.58
CA TRP A 200 -8.65 -38.05 54.75
C TRP A 200 -7.39 -38.20 55.59
N THR A 201 -6.25 -38.43 54.97
CA THR A 201 -4.99 -38.69 55.68
C THR A 201 -4.41 -37.43 56.31
N SER A 202 -4.36 -36.31 55.53
CA SER A 202 -3.83 -35.04 56.03
C SER A 202 -4.77 -34.33 57.02
N GLY A 203 -6.08 -34.57 56.91
CA GLY A 203 -7.09 -33.83 57.64
C GLY A 203 -7.24 -32.39 57.19
N ILE A 204 -6.72 -32.03 56.02
CA ILE A 204 -6.78 -30.70 55.43
C ILE A 204 -7.37 -30.85 54.04
N GLN A 205 -8.13 -29.86 53.59
CA GLN A 205 -8.65 -29.83 52.22
C GLN A 205 -7.49 -29.78 51.22
N PRO A 206 -7.39 -30.74 50.27
CA PRO A 206 -6.37 -30.75 49.23
C PRO A 206 -6.52 -29.57 48.27
N THR A 207 -5.42 -29.22 47.61
CA THR A 207 -5.45 -28.37 46.43
C THR A 207 -5.62 -29.25 45.19
N GLY A 208 -6.71 -29.04 44.43
CA GLY A 208 -7.01 -29.81 43.24
C GLY A 208 -8.26 -30.67 43.36
N HIS A 209 -8.40 -31.62 42.44
CA HIS A 209 -9.59 -32.48 42.31
C HIS A 209 -9.22 -33.81 41.69
N ASP A 210 -9.99 -34.83 42.00
CA ASP A 210 -9.99 -36.09 41.26
C ASP A 210 -10.90 -35.96 40.01
N THR A 211 -10.63 -36.73 38.97
CA THR A 211 -11.40 -36.72 37.72
C THR A 211 -11.97 -38.09 37.47
N PHE A 212 -13.27 -38.19 37.38
CA PHE A 212 -13.95 -39.42 37.12
C PHE A 212 -14.60 -39.40 35.72
N ASP A 213 -14.56 -40.58 35.06
CA ASP A 213 -15.25 -40.86 33.79
C ASP A 213 -15.86 -42.26 33.90
N ASN A 214 -17.05 -42.31 34.47
CA ASN A 214 -17.73 -43.55 34.78
C ASN A 214 -19.18 -43.54 34.30
N GLU A 215 -19.96 -44.58 34.67
CA GLU A 215 -21.37 -44.71 34.33
C GLU A 215 -22.27 -43.58 34.85
N PHE A 216 -21.79 -42.82 35.86
CA PHE A 216 -22.51 -41.69 36.45
C PHE A 216 -22.16 -40.35 35.77
N GLY A 217 -21.18 -40.35 34.89
CA GLY A 217 -20.77 -39.18 34.09
C GLY A 217 -19.32 -38.82 34.23
N LYS A 218 -18.98 -37.69 33.62
CA LYS A 218 -17.63 -37.12 33.73
C LYS A 218 -17.66 -35.98 34.70
N THR A 219 -16.94 -36.14 35.82
CA THR A 219 -16.96 -35.17 36.92
C THR A 219 -15.56 -34.79 37.41
N TYR A 220 -15.49 -33.62 38.01
CA TYR A 220 -14.42 -33.21 38.91
C TYR A 220 -14.93 -33.33 40.36
N ALA A 221 -14.23 -34.05 41.21
CA ALA A 221 -14.58 -34.30 42.60
C ALA A 221 -13.60 -33.59 43.56
N TYR A 222 -14.15 -32.93 44.53
CA TYR A 222 -13.42 -32.18 45.54
C TYR A 222 -13.84 -32.70 46.94
N TYR A 223 -12.89 -32.79 47.84
CA TYR A 223 -13.11 -33.38 49.16
C TYR A 223 -12.70 -32.44 50.29
N MET A 224 -13.53 -32.36 51.32
CA MET A 224 -13.24 -31.61 52.55
C MET A 224 -13.43 -32.49 53.78
N PRO A 225 -12.43 -32.57 54.66
CA PRO A 225 -12.58 -33.33 55.91
C PRO A 225 -13.61 -32.68 56.82
N LEU A 226 -14.51 -33.48 57.40
CA LEU A 226 -15.52 -33.06 58.38
C LEU A 226 -15.03 -33.33 59.78
N TYR A 227 -15.07 -32.29 60.62
CA TYR A 227 -14.74 -32.38 62.07
C TYR A 227 -15.91 -31.94 62.91
N ILE A 228 -16.11 -32.68 64.04
CA ILE A 228 -16.91 -32.19 65.15
C ILE A 228 -15.97 -32.09 66.38
N GLY A 229 -15.72 -30.87 66.85
CA GLY A 229 -14.66 -30.62 67.80
C GLY A 229 -13.29 -31.00 67.22
N THR A 230 -12.60 -31.95 67.87
CA THR A 230 -11.29 -32.47 67.46
C THR A 230 -11.39 -33.81 66.70
N GLN A 231 -12.59 -34.38 66.65
CA GLN A 231 -12.79 -35.69 66.03
C GLN A 231 -13.11 -35.56 64.53
N LYS A 232 -12.28 -36.19 63.71
CA LYS A 232 -12.54 -36.32 62.28
C LYS A 232 -13.57 -37.41 62.01
N LEU A 233 -14.69 -37.10 61.37
CA LEU A 233 -15.82 -38.00 61.26
C LEU A 233 -15.94 -38.59 59.81
N GLY A 234 -15.55 -37.86 58.81
CA GLY A 234 -15.66 -38.28 57.39
C GLY A 234 -15.18 -37.20 56.45
N LEU A 235 -15.60 -37.32 55.22
CA LEU A 235 -15.35 -36.35 54.12
C LEU A 235 -16.65 -35.86 53.52
N ILE A 236 -16.73 -34.58 53.22
CA ILE A 236 -17.75 -34.03 52.34
C ILE A 236 -17.16 -34.06 50.93
N GLY A 237 -17.73 -34.87 50.04
CA GLY A 237 -17.44 -34.91 48.61
C GLY A 237 -18.40 -34.00 47.85
N VAL A 238 -17.85 -33.20 46.93
CA VAL A 238 -18.63 -32.33 46.04
C VAL A 238 -18.17 -32.52 44.60
N GLU A 239 -19.08 -32.91 43.73
CA GLU A 239 -18.77 -33.15 42.35
C GLU A 239 -19.47 -32.18 41.39
N VAL A 240 -18.78 -31.85 40.28
CA VAL A 240 -19.33 -31.02 39.19
C VAL A 240 -19.13 -31.69 37.86
N PHE A 241 -20.13 -31.65 36.98
CA PHE A 241 -20.00 -32.17 35.64
C PHE A 241 -18.99 -31.39 34.80
N ILE A 242 -18.02 -32.09 34.19
CA ILE A 242 -17.02 -31.50 33.29
C ILE A 242 -17.70 -30.79 32.12
N SER A 243 -18.81 -31.31 31.60
CA SER A 243 -19.59 -30.67 30.55
C SER A 243 -20.13 -29.29 30.96
N ALA A 244 -20.56 -29.13 32.23
CA ALA A 244 -21.05 -27.85 32.72
C ALA A 244 -19.90 -26.84 32.88
N VAL A 245 -18.72 -27.30 33.31
CA VAL A 245 -17.49 -26.50 33.40
C VAL A 245 -17.08 -26.02 32.00
N ASN A 246 -16.96 -26.94 31.06
CA ASN A 246 -16.57 -26.64 29.69
C ASN A 246 -17.56 -25.68 28.98
N LYS A 247 -18.86 -25.87 29.19
CA LYS A 247 -19.88 -24.97 28.69
C LYS A 247 -19.77 -23.57 29.31
N GLY A 248 -19.45 -23.48 30.56
CA GLY A 248 -19.20 -22.21 31.24
C GLY A 248 -18.00 -21.46 30.65
N ILE A 249 -16.88 -22.16 30.50
CA ILE A 249 -15.65 -21.64 29.86
C ILE A 249 -15.93 -21.16 28.43
N LEU A 250 -16.61 -22.01 27.64
CA LEU A 250 -16.95 -21.68 26.25
C LEU A 250 -17.82 -20.42 26.16
N ASN A 251 -18.88 -20.33 26.96
CA ASN A 251 -19.78 -19.18 26.97
C ASN A 251 -19.06 -17.88 27.42
N ALA A 252 -18.19 -17.96 28.42
CA ALA A 252 -17.39 -16.82 28.86
C ALA A 252 -16.43 -16.36 27.77
N THR A 253 -15.76 -17.32 27.11
CA THR A 253 -14.84 -17.04 26.00
C THR A 253 -15.58 -16.40 24.82
N ILE A 254 -16.70 -16.94 24.38
CA ILE A 254 -17.50 -16.38 23.28
C ILE A 254 -17.94 -14.95 23.62
N ARG A 255 -18.45 -14.69 24.82
CA ARG A 255 -18.86 -13.34 25.23
C ARG A 255 -17.71 -12.36 25.18
N GLN A 256 -16.54 -12.74 25.67
CA GLN A 256 -15.34 -11.91 25.62
C GLN A 256 -14.87 -11.67 24.19
N MET A 257 -14.89 -12.70 23.34
CA MET A 257 -14.58 -12.57 21.90
C MET A 257 -15.51 -11.59 21.20
N LEU A 258 -16.81 -11.65 21.45
CA LEU A 258 -17.80 -10.74 20.86
C LEU A 258 -17.55 -9.29 21.27
N MET A 259 -17.22 -9.04 22.53
CA MET A 259 -16.86 -7.69 23.01
C MET A 259 -15.60 -7.17 22.33
N ILE A 260 -14.52 -7.96 22.31
CA ILE A 260 -13.25 -7.57 21.69
C ILE A 260 -13.44 -7.34 20.17
N SER A 261 -14.17 -8.23 19.50
CA SER A 261 -14.43 -8.08 18.05
C SER A 261 -15.22 -6.81 17.74
N GLY A 262 -16.23 -6.48 18.57
CA GLY A 262 -16.99 -5.22 18.42
C GLY A 262 -16.08 -3.98 18.51
N VAL A 263 -15.22 -3.92 19.52
CA VAL A 263 -14.26 -2.82 19.70
C VAL A 263 -13.28 -2.74 18.53
N LEU A 264 -12.72 -3.88 18.08
CA LEU A 264 -11.77 -3.92 16.95
C LEU A 264 -12.43 -3.49 15.64
N ILE A 265 -13.66 -3.90 15.39
CA ILE A 265 -14.41 -3.49 14.19
C ILE A 265 -14.67 -1.98 14.20
N LEU A 266 -15.12 -1.42 15.32
CA LEU A 266 -15.33 0.02 15.47
C LEU A 266 -14.02 0.80 15.25
N PHE A 267 -12.94 0.32 15.84
CA PHE A 267 -11.61 0.92 15.66
C PHE A 267 -11.14 0.83 14.21
N MET A 268 -11.34 -0.29 13.53
CA MET A 268 -11.03 -0.47 12.11
C MET A 268 -11.81 0.52 11.24
N VAL A 269 -13.13 0.65 11.46
CA VAL A 269 -13.97 1.61 10.72
C VAL A 269 -13.49 3.03 10.95
N PHE A 270 -13.16 3.39 12.18
CA PHE A 270 -12.60 4.70 12.54
C PHE A 270 -11.26 4.98 11.84
N LEU A 271 -10.33 4.01 11.83
CA LEU A 271 -9.06 4.14 11.13
C LEU A 271 -9.25 4.29 9.62
N LEU A 272 -10.12 3.47 9.01
CA LEU A 272 -10.43 3.60 7.58
C LEU A 272 -11.03 4.95 7.24
N PHE A 273 -11.90 5.50 8.11
CA PHE A 273 -12.44 6.84 7.95
C PHE A 273 -11.35 7.91 7.99
N ILE A 274 -10.43 7.85 8.95
CA ILE A 274 -9.28 8.78 9.03
C ILE A 274 -8.40 8.67 7.79
N ILE A 275 -8.00 7.45 7.40
CA ILE A 275 -7.15 7.22 6.24
C ILE A 275 -7.81 7.76 4.97
N ARG A 276 -9.09 7.47 4.77
CA ARG A 276 -9.84 7.95 3.61
C ARG A 276 -9.96 9.46 3.59
N SER A 277 -10.32 10.09 4.71
CA SER A 277 -10.57 11.55 4.79
C SER A 277 -9.27 12.36 4.76
N LYS A 278 -8.24 11.92 5.47
CA LYS A 278 -6.99 12.67 5.64
C LYS A 278 -5.94 12.40 4.55
N PHE A 279 -5.84 11.14 4.08
CA PHE A 279 -4.78 10.74 3.16
C PHE A 279 -5.28 10.47 1.75
N ILE A 280 -6.23 9.56 1.58
CA ILE A 280 -6.65 9.09 0.25
C ILE A 280 -7.32 10.22 -0.54
N ARG A 281 -8.18 11.02 0.10
CA ARG A 281 -8.84 12.16 -0.55
C ARG A 281 -7.84 13.15 -1.14
N LYS A 282 -6.78 13.50 -0.39
CA LYS A 282 -5.73 14.41 -0.85
C LYS A 282 -4.94 13.83 -2.03
N LEU A 283 -4.62 12.53 -1.98
CA LEU A 283 -3.94 11.85 -3.09
C LEU A 283 -4.79 11.81 -4.36
N ILE A 284 -6.10 11.61 -4.24
CA ILE A 284 -7.02 11.65 -5.38
C ILE A 284 -7.09 13.06 -5.97
N ILE A 285 -7.15 14.10 -5.14
CA ILE A 285 -7.11 15.50 -5.61
C ILE A 285 -5.83 15.77 -6.38
N LEU A 286 -4.68 15.37 -5.84
CA LEU A 286 -3.39 15.51 -6.52
C LEU A 286 -3.35 14.73 -7.85
N GLN A 287 -3.79 13.48 -7.87
CA GLN A 287 -3.86 12.67 -9.08
C GLN A 287 -4.71 13.34 -10.17
N ASN A 288 -5.91 13.77 -9.81
CA ASN A 288 -6.81 14.45 -10.76
C ASN A 288 -6.19 15.73 -11.31
N ALA A 289 -5.52 16.51 -10.46
CA ALA A 289 -4.83 17.72 -10.87
C ALA A 289 -3.65 17.44 -11.82
N ILE A 290 -2.89 16.37 -11.57
CA ILE A 290 -1.82 15.92 -12.47
C ILE A 290 -2.41 15.52 -13.83
N ASP A 291 -3.48 14.72 -13.83
CA ASP A 291 -4.13 14.26 -15.06
C ASP A 291 -4.73 15.44 -15.86
N GLU A 292 -5.36 16.39 -15.19
CA GLU A 292 -5.91 17.59 -15.80
C GLU A 292 -4.82 18.49 -16.35
N TYR A 293 -3.74 18.75 -15.58
CA TYR A 293 -2.60 19.54 -16.05
C TYR A 293 -1.90 18.89 -17.24
N SER A 294 -1.77 17.56 -17.23
CA SER A 294 -1.15 16.83 -18.35
C SER A 294 -1.88 17.07 -19.67
N LYS A 295 -3.21 17.18 -19.62
CA LYS A 295 -4.09 17.36 -20.78
C LYS A 295 -4.24 18.82 -21.18
N THR A 296 -4.43 19.72 -20.22
CA THR A 296 -4.84 21.11 -20.47
C THR A 296 -3.69 22.10 -20.42
N LYS A 297 -2.62 21.78 -19.69
CA LYS A 297 -1.48 22.68 -19.38
C LYS A 297 -1.89 24.01 -18.73
N LYS A 298 -3.09 24.06 -18.11
CA LYS A 298 -3.61 25.25 -17.46
C LYS A 298 -2.97 25.45 -16.09
N THR A 299 -2.49 26.65 -15.83
CA THR A 299 -1.84 27.02 -14.55
C THR A 299 -2.82 27.30 -13.42
N GLU A 300 -4.09 27.61 -13.73
CA GLU A 300 -5.18 27.80 -12.74
C GLU A 300 -5.38 26.58 -11.82
N ILE A 301 -4.97 25.39 -12.29
CA ILE A 301 -4.98 24.16 -11.49
C ILE A 301 -4.09 24.30 -10.24
N ALA A 302 -2.96 24.99 -10.34
CA ALA A 302 -2.07 25.24 -9.22
C ALA A 302 -2.74 26.10 -8.12
N GLU A 303 -3.52 27.11 -8.50
CA GLU A 303 -4.27 27.95 -7.55
C GLU A 303 -5.35 27.14 -6.83
N THR A 304 -6.07 26.30 -7.57
CA THR A 304 -7.10 25.42 -7.00
C THR A 304 -6.49 24.45 -6.00
N LEU A 305 -5.35 23.83 -6.35
CA LEU A 305 -4.63 22.94 -5.44
C LEU A 305 -4.18 23.62 -4.14
N LEU A 306 -3.70 24.85 -4.22
CA LEU A 306 -3.23 25.60 -3.04
C LEU A 306 -4.37 26.02 -2.11
N LYS A 307 -5.59 26.24 -2.62
CA LYS A 307 -6.78 26.51 -1.80
C LYS A 307 -7.19 25.32 -0.94
N ASP A 308 -6.99 24.10 -1.44
CA ASP A 308 -7.33 22.87 -0.73
C ASP A 308 -6.27 22.44 0.30
N VAL A 309 -5.11 23.09 0.31
CA VAL A 309 -3.99 22.78 1.22
C VAL A 309 -4.12 23.61 2.50
N THR A 310 -4.90 23.11 3.45
CA THR A 310 -5.10 23.77 4.75
C THR A 310 -4.18 23.26 5.87
N ASN A 311 -3.53 22.12 5.71
CA ASN A 311 -2.70 21.48 6.72
C ASN A 311 -1.22 21.39 6.29
N LYS A 312 -0.31 21.38 7.29
CA LYS A 312 1.14 21.22 7.07
C LYS A 312 1.59 19.76 7.24
N ASP A 313 0.97 18.83 6.50
CA ASP A 313 1.42 17.44 6.44
C ASP A 313 2.26 17.18 5.16
N GLU A 314 2.87 15.99 5.08
CA GLU A 314 3.76 15.61 3.99
C GLU A 314 3.04 15.62 2.63
N ILE A 315 1.77 15.17 2.59
CA ILE A 315 0.98 15.15 1.36
C ILE A 315 0.65 16.58 0.93
N SER A 316 0.29 17.45 1.85
CA SER A 316 0.07 18.87 1.59
C SER A 316 1.33 19.55 1.06
N THR A 317 2.49 19.17 1.58
CA THR A 317 3.80 19.65 1.08
C THR A 317 4.05 19.19 -0.36
N ILE A 318 3.73 17.93 -0.69
CA ILE A 318 3.84 17.42 -2.07
C ILE A 318 2.91 18.17 -3.01
N ILE A 319 1.67 18.43 -2.60
CA ILE A 319 0.69 19.21 -3.38
C ILE A 319 1.22 20.62 -3.63
N ALA A 320 1.74 21.30 -2.61
CA ALA A 320 2.32 22.64 -2.74
C ALA A 320 3.54 22.67 -3.68
N LYS A 321 4.44 21.68 -3.58
CA LYS A 321 5.59 21.54 -4.50
C LYS A 321 5.16 21.25 -5.94
N PHE A 322 4.10 20.49 -6.13
CA PHE A 322 3.56 20.26 -7.46
C PHE A 322 2.98 21.54 -8.06
N ALA A 323 2.23 22.33 -7.28
CA ALA A 323 1.75 23.65 -7.70
C ALA A 323 2.91 24.61 -8.05
N GLU A 324 3.97 24.65 -7.24
CA GLU A 324 5.20 25.42 -7.53
C GLU A 324 5.86 24.98 -8.84
N MET A 325 5.91 23.67 -9.10
CA MET A 325 6.45 23.12 -10.34
C MET A 325 5.64 23.60 -11.56
N ILE A 326 4.30 23.65 -11.47
CA ILE A 326 3.44 24.17 -12.54
C ILE A 326 3.81 25.61 -12.88
N TYR A 327 3.97 26.49 -11.88
CA TYR A 327 4.38 27.90 -12.10
C TYR A 327 5.77 28.02 -12.72
N LYS A 328 6.73 27.21 -12.26
CA LYS A 328 8.07 27.19 -12.87
C LYS A 328 8.02 26.74 -14.32
N LEU A 329 7.25 25.71 -14.64
CA LEU A 329 7.07 25.24 -16.02
C LEU A 329 6.44 26.32 -16.90
N GLU A 330 5.44 27.05 -16.43
CA GLU A 330 4.86 28.18 -17.16
C GLU A 330 5.91 29.25 -17.48
N THR A 331 6.70 29.62 -16.47
CA THR A 331 7.77 30.61 -16.62
C THR A 331 8.82 30.15 -17.66
N TYR A 332 9.25 28.88 -17.59
CA TYR A 332 10.16 28.32 -18.58
C TYR A 332 9.58 28.30 -19.99
N MET A 333 8.30 27.93 -20.12
CA MET A 333 7.63 27.92 -21.43
C MET A 333 7.55 29.33 -22.04
N LYS A 334 7.18 30.35 -21.23
CA LYS A 334 7.19 31.74 -21.69
C LYS A 334 8.57 32.20 -22.14
N HIS A 335 9.61 31.83 -21.39
CA HIS A 335 11.00 32.16 -21.75
C HIS A 335 11.44 31.46 -23.04
N LEU A 336 11.12 30.19 -23.20
CA LEU A 336 11.42 29.43 -24.43
C LEU A 336 10.75 30.02 -25.65
N VAL A 337 9.47 30.41 -25.55
CA VAL A 337 8.74 31.05 -26.66
C VAL A 337 9.41 32.36 -27.06
N LYS A 338 9.77 33.20 -26.08
CA LYS A 338 10.46 34.47 -26.32
C LYS A 338 11.83 34.25 -26.97
N THR A 339 12.66 33.35 -26.44
CA THR A 339 13.99 33.05 -26.97
C THR A 339 13.89 32.52 -28.40
N ARG A 340 12.90 31.69 -28.72
CA ARG A 340 12.64 31.21 -30.09
C ARG A 340 12.31 32.35 -31.04
N GLN A 341 11.47 33.28 -30.62
CA GLN A 341 11.14 34.46 -31.44
C GLN A 341 12.36 35.35 -31.69
N ASP A 342 13.14 35.63 -30.65
CA ASP A 342 14.38 36.43 -30.75
C ASP A 342 15.39 35.75 -31.70
N LEU A 343 15.52 34.43 -31.63
CA LEU A 343 16.39 33.66 -32.51
C LEU A 343 15.93 33.76 -33.98
N GLN A 344 14.63 33.64 -34.26
CA GLN A 344 14.10 33.78 -35.60
C GLN A 344 14.37 35.17 -36.21
N VAL A 345 14.17 36.22 -35.40
CA VAL A 345 14.45 37.59 -35.81
C VAL A 345 15.95 37.77 -36.09
N SER A 346 16.81 37.22 -35.24
CA SER A 346 18.27 37.29 -35.44
C SER A 346 18.71 36.55 -36.70
N GLN A 347 18.19 35.35 -36.96
CA GLN A 347 18.50 34.59 -38.18
C GLN A 347 18.09 35.35 -39.44
N LYS A 348 16.91 35.97 -39.45
CA LYS A 348 16.47 36.78 -40.60
C LYS A 348 17.40 37.97 -40.85
N ARG A 349 17.82 38.67 -39.79
CA ARG A 349 18.80 39.79 -39.93
C ARG A 349 20.12 39.33 -40.50
N VAL A 350 20.66 38.20 -40.04
CA VAL A 350 21.92 37.64 -40.52
C VAL A 350 21.81 37.29 -42.02
N GLN A 351 20.70 36.72 -42.45
CA GLN A 351 20.45 36.42 -43.87
C GLN A 351 20.38 37.70 -44.71
N GLU A 352 19.61 38.68 -44.30
CA GLU A 352 19.51 39.98 -44.99
C GLU A 352 20.89 40.66 -45.08
N MET A 353 21.67 40.68 -43.98
CA MET A 353 23.04 41.23 -44.01
C MET A 353 23.97 40.44 -44.95
N SER A 354 23.85 39.12 -45.00
CA SER A 354 24.64 38.26 -45.90
C SER A 354 24.31 38.53 -47.37
N GLU A 355 23.04 38.74 -47.72
CA GLU A 355 22.63 39.10 -49.05
C GLU A 355 23.12 40.46 -49.49
N LEU A 356 23.02 41.46 -48.64
CA LEU A 356 23.55 42.80 -48.89
C LEU A 356 25.07 42.80 -49.08
N ALA A 357 25.81 42.05 -48.23
CA ALA A 357 27.27 41.95 -48.31
C ALA A 357 27.79 41.30 -49.61
N THR A 358 26.94 40.60 -50.38
CA THR A 358 27.35 39.92 -51.62
C THR A 358 26.92 40.67 -52.91
N LYS A 359 26.35 41.88 -52.81
CA LYS A 359 25.94 42.71 -53.96
C LYS A 359 26.93 43.85 -54.19
N ASP A 360 27.15 44.21 -55.45
CA ASP A 360 27.89 45.41 -55.87
C ASP A 360 26.99 46.65 -55.76
N ALA A 361 27.45 47.65 -55.06
CA ALA A 361 26.66 48.85 -54.78
C ALA A 361 26.33 49.69 -56.06
N LEU A 362 27.16 49.63 -57.04
CA LEU A 362 26.99 50.41 -58.30
C LEU A 362 26.05 49.70 -59.33
N THR A 363 26.30 48.40 -59.50
CA THR A 363 25.63 47.64 -60.60
C THR A 363 24.46 46.80 -60.12
N GLY A 364 24.39 46.52 -58.78
CA GLY A 364 23.34 45.68 -58.18
C GLY A 364 23.55 44.18 -58.40
N ILE A 365 24.49 43.75 -59.24
CA ILE A 365 24.83 42.32 -59.44
C ILE A 365 25.68 41.81 -58.27
N ARG A 366 26.09 40.54 -58.24
CA ARG A 366 26.95 39.98 -57.24
C ARG A 366 28.37 40.57 -57.32
N ASN A 367 28.94 40.92 -56.13
CA ASN A 367 30.25 41.47 -55.99
C ASN A 367 31.35 40.37 -55.88
N LYS A 368 32.57 40.74 -55.64
CA LYS A 368 33.73 39.86 -55.43
C LYS A 368 33.46 38.83 -54.29
N THR A 369 32.86 39.28 -53.19
CA THR A 369 32.52 38.38 -52.06
C THR A 369 31.51 37.34 -52.48
N GLY A 370 30.51 37.73 -53.30
CA GLY A 370 29.52 36.83 -53.92
C GLY A 370 30.18 35.84 -54.86
N TYR A 371 31.14 36.31 -55.66
CA TYR A 371 31.95 35.49 -56.57
C TYR A 371 32.75 34.44 -55.78
N ASP A 372 33.49 34.83 -54.76
CA ASP A 372 34.36 33.94 -53.97
C ASP A 372 33.56 32.84 -53.25
N LYS A 373 32.32 33.15 -52.82
CA LYS A 373 31.38 32.13 -52.28
C LYS A 373 30.94 31.15 -53.35
N GLU A 374 30.60 31.63 -54.57
CA GLU A 374 30.17 30.79 -55.68
C GLU A 374 31.33 29.90 -56.16
N VAL A 375 32.54 30.44 -56.25
CA VAL A 375 33.73 29.66 -56.62
C VAL A 375 33.96 28.50 -55.66
N LYS A 376 33.91 28.75 -54.33
CA LYS A 376 34.02 27.67 -53.34
C LYS A 376 32.97 26.59 -53.51
N ARG A 377 31.74 26.96 -53.88
CA ARG A 377 30.68 26.02 -54.16
C ARG A 377 30.98 25.18 -55.40
N ILE A 378 31.46 25.85 -56.45
CA ILE A 378 31.82 25.20 -57.71
C ILE A 378 33.00 24.26 -57.54
N GLU A 379 34.04 24.65 -56.79
CA GLU A 379 35.18 23.79 -56.50
C GLU A 379 34.75 22.51 -55.77
N TRP A 380 33.77 22.62 -54.85
CA TRP A 380 33.21 21.46 -54.22
C TRP A 380 32.40 20.60 -55.21
N GLU A 381 31.56 21.22 -56.11
CA GLU A 381 30.80 20.52 -57.13
C GLU A 381 31.74 19.85 -58.18
N MET A 382 32.87 20.49 -58.53
CA MET A 382 33.89 19.90 -59.41
C MET A 382 34.55 18.68 -58.77
N SER A 383 34.85 18.74 -57.45
CA SER A 383 35.36 17.58 -56.72
C SER A 383 34.37 16.41 -56.69
N ALA A 384 33.07 16.68 -56.83
CA ALA A 384 31.99 15.71 -56.95
C ALA A 384 31.67 15.27 -58.40
N GLY A 385 32.44 15.78 -59.39
CA GLY A 385 32.31 15.34 -60.77
C GLY A 385 31.64 16.35 -61.73
N LEU A 386 31.43 17.62 -61.34
CA LEU A 386 30.91 18.64 -62.22
C LEU A 386 31.95 18.95 -63.30
N GLN A 387 31.56 18.80 -64.61
CA GLN A 387 32.39 19.06 -65.76
C GLN A 387 31.75 20.11 -66.72
N ASP A 388 30.44 20.30 -66.62
CA ASP A 388 29.72 21.25 -67.53
C ASP A 388 29.78 22.67 -66.94
N ILE A 389 30.96 23.26 -66.95
CA ILE A 389 31.22 24.60 -66.44
C ILE A 389 32.23 25.34 -67.32
N GLY A 390 32.11 26.66 -67.39
CA GLY A 390 33.07 27.56 -68.05
C GLY A 390 33.10 28.90 -67.29
N VAL A 391 34.01 29.72 -67.76
CA VAL A 391 34.21 31.10 -67.25
C VAL A 391 34.31 32.02 -68.41
N ALA A 392 33.58 33.14 -68.40
CA ALA A 392 33.85 34.27 -69.26
C ALA A 392 34.35 35.45 -68.47
N MET A 393 35.54 35.93 -68.75
CA MET A 393 36.16 37.11 -68.21
C MET A 393 35.92 38.29 -69.08
N ILE A 394 35.42 39.40 -68.55
CA ILE A 394 35.10 40.62 -69.34
C ILE A 394 35.74 41.81 -68.60
N ASP A 395 36.39 42.67 -69.40
CA ASP A 395 37.09 43.86 -68.92
C ASP A 395 36.69 45.09 -69.76
N LEU A 396 36.23 46.16 -69.06
CA LEU A 396 35.86 47.42 -69.72
C LEU A 396 37.11 48.18 -70.20
N ASN A 397 37.21 48.42 -71.43
CA ASN A 397 38.31 49.16 -72.05
C ASN A 397 38.20 50.67 -71.76
N PHE A 398 39.34 51.31 -71.52
CA PHE A 398 39.52 52.76 -71.44
C PHE A 398 38.77 53.44 -70.30
N LEU A 399 38.36 52.69 -69.23
CA LEU A 399 37.67 53.27 -68.10
C LEU A 399 38.48 54.41 -67.44
N LYS A 400 39.77 54.23 -67.28
CA LYS A 400 40.67 55.28 -66.76
C LYS A 400 40.59 56.55 -67.54
N ARG A 401 40.64 56.46 -68.89
CA ARG A 401 40.55 57.64 -69.82
C ARG A 401 39.19 58.30 -69.70
N ILE A 402 38.08 57.51 -69.53
CA ILE A 402 36.74 58.04 -69.37
C ILE A 402 36.67 58.78 -68.02
N ASN A 403 37.20 58.22 -66.92
CA ASN A 403 37.22 58.85 -65.59
C ASN A 403 38.02 60.15 -65.60
N ASP A 404 39.22 60.11 -66.23
CA ASP A 404 40.15 61.26 -66.21
C ASP A 404 39.58 62.41 -67.08
N THR A 405 38.81 62.11 -68.16
CA THR A 405 38.32 63.11 -69.11
C THR A 405 36.92 63.62 -68.76
N TYR A 406 36.01 62.75 -68.29
CA TYR A 406 34.59 63.05 -68.11
C TYR A 406 34.09 62.89 -66.62
N GLY A 407 35.00 62.53 -65.73
CA GLY A 407 34.69 62.32 -64.30
C GLY A 407 34.15 60.93 -64.00
N HIS A 408 34.21 60.55 -62.73
CA HIS A 408 33.82 59.23 -62.22
C HIS A 408 32.35 58.87 -62.41
N ASP A 409 31.43 59.88 -62.49
CA ASP A 409 30.03 59.64 -62.78
C ASP A 409 29.78 59.04 -64.18
N LYS A 410 30.55 59.52 -65.17
CA LYS A 410 30.49 58.99 -66.54
C LYS A 410 31.17 57.62 -66.66
N GLY A 411 32.23 57.40 -65.88
CA GLY A 411 32.84 56.07 -65.81
C GLY A 411 31.90 55.06 -65.10
N ASN A 412 31.18 55.48 -64.07
CA ASN A 412 30.13 54.64 -63.48
C ASN A 412 28.99 54.30 -64.43
N MET A 413 28.57 55.27 -65.33
CA MET A 413 27.57 55.00 -66.34
C MET A 413 28.07 54.00 -67.41
N ALA A 414 29.35 54.06 -67.78
CA ALA A 414 29.98 53.09 -68.67
C ALA A 414 30.01 51.66 -68.04
N ILE A 415 30.36 51.58 -66.78
CA ILE A 415 30.30 50.31 -66.00
C ILE A 415 28.87 49.75 -65.99
N ILE A 416 27.85 50.57 -65.64
CA ILE A 416 26.46 50.17 -65.66
C ILE A 416 25.98 49.74 -67.02
N SER A 417 26.42 50.42 -68.09
CA SER A 417 26.11 50.08 -69.50
C SER A 417 26.68 48.69 -69.81
N LEU A 418 27.96 48.45 -69.54
CA LEU A 418 28.59 47.13 -69.72
C LEU A 418 27.90 46.05 -68.90
N CYS A 419 27.60 46.33 -67.65
CA CYS A 419 26.90 45.41 -66.81
C CYS A 419 25.56 44.92 -67.41
N LYS A 420 24.75 45.86 -67.93
CA LYS A 420 23.48 45.53 -68.64
C LYS A 420 23.70 44.64 -69.82
N ILE A 421 24.71 44.92 -70.65
CA ILE A 421 25.04 44.10 -71.82
C ILE A 421 25.45 42.69 -71.39
N VAL A 422 26.38 42.58 -70.40
CA VAL A 422 26.83 41.28 -69.87
C VAL A 422 25.67 40.47 -69.33
N CYS A 423 24.82 41.08 -68.51
CA CYS A 423 23.67 40.38 -67.89
C CYS A 423 22.63 39.96 -68.98
N ASN A 424 22.41 40.74 -70.05
CA ASN A 424 21.50 40.38 -71.14
C ASN A 424 22.06 39.28 -72.04
N ILE A 425 23.36 39.19 -72.18
CA ILE A 425 24.02 38.14 -72.94
C ILE A 425 24.08 36.82 -72.18
N PHE A 426 24.43 36.89 -70.90
CA PHE A 426 24.60 35.72 -70.03
C PHE A 426 23.41 35.56 -69.12
N GLU A 427 22.20 35.42 -69.65
CA GLU A 427 20.95 35.34 -68.84
C GLU A 427 20.83 34.12 -67.99
N HIS A 428 21.45 33.02 -68.39
CA HIS A 428 21.40 31.73 -67.67
C HIS A 428 22.65 31.44 -66.77
N SER A 429 23.54 32.44 -66.71
CA SER A 429 24.80 32.33 -65.97
C SER A 429 24.91 33.45 -64.93
N PRO A 430 25.37 33.14 -63.71
CA PRO A 430 25.59 34.17 -62.69
C PRO A 430 26.72 35.08 -63.09
N VAL A 431 26.42 36.38 -63.09
CA VAL A 431 27.38 37.45 -63.40
C VAL A 431 27.83 38.14 -62.13
N PHE A 432 29.11 38.41 -62.07
CA PHE A 432 29.75 39.05 -60.94
C PHE A 432 30.61 40.23 -61.41
N ARG A 433 30.69 41.28 -60.57
CA ARG A 433 31.72 42.33 -60.70
C ARG A 433 32.81 42.07 -59.66
N ILE A 434 34.00 41.69 -60.11
CA ILE A 434 35.11 41.27 -59.29
C ILE A 434 36.21 42.33 -59.09
N GLY A 435 36.21 43.34 -59.99
CA GLY A 435 37.12 44.46 -59.96
C GLY A 435 36.41 45.76 -60.36
N GLY A 436 37.14 46.85 -60.53
CA GLY A 436 36.60 48.15 -60.93
C GLY A 436 35.92 48.10 -62.27
N ASP A 437 36.55 47.49 -63.28
CA ASP A 437 36.18 47.34 -64.64
C ASP A 437 35.98 45.88 -65.11
N GLU A 438 36.14 44.92 -64.14
CA GLU A 438 36.18 43.49 -64.41
C GLU A 438 34.88 42.80 -64.03
N PHE A 439 34.34 42.04 -65.00
CA PHE A 439 33.16 41.18 -64.79
C PHE A 439 33.51 39.74 -65.12
N VAL A 440 32.88 38.85 -64.40
CA VAL A 440 32.96 37.40 -64.61
C VAL A 440 31.58 36.82 -64.72
N ALA A 441 31.35 36.07 -65.81
CA ALA A 441 30.20 35.20 -65.92
C ALA A 441 30.65 33.73 -65.69
N ILE A 442 30.00 33.01 -64.74
CA ILE A 442 30.27 31.60 -64.56
C ILE A 442 29.28 30.84 -65.47
N LEU A 443 29.80 30.35 -66.58
CA LEU A 443 28.98 29.76 -67.65
C LEU A 443 28.39 28.41 -67.20
N LYS A 444 27.07 28.32 -67.34
CA LYS A 444 26.30 27.11 -67.06
C LYS A 444 25.16 26.92 -68.06
N GLY A 445 24.73 25.66 -68.24
CA GLY A 445 23.57 25.35 -69.12
C GLY A 445 23.66 25.91 -70.54
N ASN A 446 22.63 26.60 -70.99
CA ASN A 446 22.57 27.15 -72.35
C ASN A 446 23.70 28.13 -72.67
N ASP A 447 24.12 28.97 -71.75
CA ASP A 447 25.17 29.94 -71.94
C ASP A 447 26.53 29.25 -72.20
N LEU A 448 26.74 28.10 -71.53
CA LEU A 448 27.94 27.29 -71.74
C LEU A 448 27.94 26.65 -73.13
N ILE A 449 26.82 26.09 -73.55
CA ILE A 449 26.69 25.38 -74.83
C ILE A 449 26.88 26.36 -75.98
N HIS A 450 26.31 27.58 -75.88
CA HIS A 450 26.27 28.58 -76.96
C HIS A 450 27.27 29.72 -76.75
N ILE A 451 28.37 29.49 -76.02
CA ILE A 451 29.31 30.55 -75.64
C ILE A 451 29.93 31.26 -76.90
N ASN A 452 30.16 30.58 -77.98
CA ASN A 452 30.66 31.13 -79.21
C ASN A 452 29.72 32.16 -79.84
N GLU A 453 28.41 31.79 -79.92
CA GLU A 453 27.38 32.69 -80.45
C GLU A 453 27.17 33.88 -79.53
N LEU A 454 27.17 33.66 -78.17
CA LEU A 454 27.02 34.72 -77.21
C LEU A 454 28.20 35.71 -77.22
N THR A 455 29.43 35.21 -77.37
CA THR A 455 30.60 36.06 -77.52
C THR A 455 30.53 36.87 -78.83
N THR A 456 30.06 36.29 -79.89
CA THR A 456 29.86 36.99 -81.16
C THR A 456 28.79 38.08 -81.02
N GLU A 457 27.67 37.77 -80.39
CA GLU A 457 26.60 38.74 -80.14
C GLU A 457 27.05 39.87 -79.23
N PHE A 458 27.86 39.56 -78.14
CA PHE A 458 28.48 40.53 -77.26
C PHE A 458 29.30 41.54 -78.08
N ASN A 459 30.20 41.05 -78.87
CA ASN A 459 31.06 41.91 -79.73
C ASN A 459 30.24 42.72 -80.72
N ARG A 460 29.15 42.14 -81.28
CA ARG A 460 28.23 42.83 -82.23
C ARG A 460 27.49 43.98 -81.51
N GLN A 461 27.03 43.77 -80.28
CA GLN A 461 26.39 44.84 -79.50
C GLN A 461 27.34 45.97 -79.17
N LEU A 462 28.57 45.65 -78.71
CA LEU A 462 29.58 46.65 -78.45
C LEU A 462 29.96 47.47 -79.76
N LYS A 463 30.06 46.82 -80.90
CA LYS A 463 30.32 47.47 -82.18
C LYS A 463 29.19 48.42 -82.58
N LYS A 464 27.93 48.05 -82.40
CA LYS A 464 26.81 48.94 -82.61
C LYS A 464 26.86 50.21 -81.80
N LEU A 465 27.30 50.11 -80.48
CA LEU A 465 27.51 51.28 -79.62
C LEU A 465 28.67 52.15 -80.10
N GLN A 466 29.77 51.52 -80.53
CA GLN A 466 30.94 52.22 -81.04
C GLN A 466 30.69 52.97 -82.35
N ASP A 467 29.97 52.37 -83.24
CA ASP A 467 29.67 52.92 -84.59
C ASP A 467 28.53 53.95 -84.59
N ASN A 468 27.81 54.13 -83.48
CA ASN A 468 26.73 55.09 -83.37
C ASN A 468 27.24 56.54 -83.22
N PRO A 469 26.95 57.37 -84.21
CA PRO A 469 27.47 58.78 -84.26
C PRO A 469 26.79 59.67 -83.21
N ASN A 470 25.61 59.29 -82.70
CA ASN A 470 24.84 60.08 -81.73
C ASN A 470 25.23 59.83 -80.25
N LEU A 471 26.16 58.91 -79.98
CA LEU A 471 26.62 58.61 -78.64
C LEU A 471 27.90 59.40 -78.36
N GLU A 472 27.95 59.87 -77.12
CA GLU A 472 29.16 60.47 -76.56
C GLU A 472 30.25 59.42 -76.38
N TYR A 473 31.52 59.84 -76.23
CA TYR A 473 32.66 58.95 -76.13
C TYR A 473 32.52 57.95 -74.99
N TRP A 474 32.06 58.41 -73.83
CA TRP A 474 31.87 57.58 -72.65
C TRP A 474 30.66 56.62 -72.77
N GLU A 475 29.72 56.85 -73.68
CA GLU A 475 28.59 55.95 -73.98
C GLU A 475 28.99 54.86 -74.95
N LYS A 476 30.03 55.04 -75.74
CA LYS A 476 30.58 54.08 -76.68
C LYS A 476 31.35 52.98 -76.00
N THR A 477 30.60 52.17 -75.20
CA THR A 477 31.18 51.11 -74.38
C THR A 477 32.04 50.16 -75.18
N SER A 478 33.27 49.93 -74.78
CA SER A 478 34.22 48.97 -75.34
C SER A 478 34.69 48.02 -74.25
N ALA A 479 34.65 46.74 -74.49
CA ALA A 479 35.14 45.76 -73.52
C ALA A 479 35.79 44.57 -74.25
N ALA A 480 36.76 43.98 -73.67
CA ALA A 480 37.35 42.72 -74.08
C ALA A 480 36.70 41.57 -73.36
N ILE A 481 36.49 40.47 -74.07
CA ILE A 481 35.96 39.21 -73.49
C ILE A 481 36.91 38.08 -73.88
N GLY A 482 37.16 37.18 -72.91
CA GLY A 482 37.78 35.89 -73.09
C GLY A 482 37.04 34.84 -72.33
N TYR A 483 36.96 33.64 -72.81
CA TYR A 483 36.28 32.57 -72.12
C TYR A 483 37.07 31.25 -72.17
N ALA A 484 36.83 30.38 -71.26
CA ALA A 484 37.33 29.00 -71.20
C ALA A 484 36.25 28.06 -70.68
N ILE A 485 36.13 26.93 -71.34
CA ILE A 485 35.28 25.81 -70.85
C ILE A 485 36.20 24.81 -70.15
N PHE A 486 35.69 24.14 -69.12
CA PHE A 486 36.43 23.12 -68.43
C PHE A 486 36.95 22.05 -69.39
N ASN A 487 38.23 21.75 -69.25
CA ASN A 487 38.87 20.68 -70.02
C ASN A 487 39.52 19.70 -69.00
N PRO A 488 39.04 18.45 -68.91
CA PRO A 488 39.57 17.51 -67.95
C PRO A 488 41.05 17.16 -68.13
N GLU A 489 41.60 17.39 -69.30
CA GLU A 489 43.04 17.14 -69.60
C GLU A 489 43.95 18.21 -69.01
N THR A 490 43.46 19.44 -68.85
CA THR A 490 44.29 20.60 -68.50
C THR A 490 43.87 21.29 -67.23
N ASP A 491 42.65 21.13 -66.75
CA ASP A 491 42.11 21.88 -65.66
C ASP A 491 41.92 20.99 -64.42
N ALA A 492 42.78 21.18 -63.44
CA ALA A 492 42.69 20.50 -62.10
C ALA A 492 41.77 21.23 -61.11
N SER A 493 41.41 22.50 -61.38
CA SER A 493 40.61 23.35 -60.49
C SER A 493 39.89 24.46 -61.30
N TYR A 494 38.90 25.10 -60.64
CA TYR A 494 38.26 26.28 -61.22
C TYR A 494 39.23 27.40 -61.57
N ASP A 495 40.29 27.55 -60.78
CA ASP A 495 41.35 28.55 -61.04
C ASP A 495 42.06 28.33 -62.35
N ASN A 496 42.24 27.10 -62.83
CA ASN A 496 42.82 26.82 -64.16
C ASN A 496 41.90 27.33 -65.26
N ILE A 497 40.58 27.13 -65.18
CA ILE A 497 39.62 27.64 -66.17
C ILE A 497 39.63 29.17 -66.14
N PHE A 498 39.60 29.77 -64.94
CA PHE A 498 39.67 31.23 -64.80
C PHE A 498 40.90 31.82 -65.44
N LYS A 499 42.07 31.27 -65.16
CA LYS A 499 43.36 31.74 -65.77
C LYS A 499 43.39 31.65 -67.32
N ARG A 500 42.78 30.60 -67.89
CA ARG A 500 42.68 30.47 -69.32
C ARG A 500 41.73 31.52 -69.95
N ALA A 501 40.59 31.77 -69.28
CA ALA A 501 39.63 32.79 -69.72
C ALA A 501 40.27 34.22 -69.64
N ASP A 502 40.98 34.48 -68.50
CA ASP A 502 41.67 35.75 -68.33
C ASP A 502 42.79 35.97 -69.37
N ALA A 503 43.60 34.95 -69.62
CA ALA A 503 44.66 35.03 -70.69
C ALA A 503 44.07 35.31 -72.03
N GLU A 504 42.94 34.69 -72.40
CA GLU A 504 42.28 34.94 -73.69
C GLU A 504 41.66 36.36 -73.74
N MET A 505 41.02 36.83 -72.64
CA MET A 505 40.51 38.20 -72.51
C MET A 505 41.65 39.22 -72.70
N TYR A 506 42.79 38.98 -71.99
CA TYR A 506 43.94 39.88 -72.06
C TYR A 506 44.55 39.96 -73.51
N LYS A 507 44.62 38.83 -74.23
CA LYS A 507 45.05 38.77 -75.64
C LYS A 507 44.11 39.59 -76.51
N ASN A 508 42.79 39.44 -76.35
CA ASN A 508 41.76 40.20 -77.03
C ASN A 508 41.86 41.70 -76.69
N LYS A 509 42.07 42.05 -75.41
CA LYS A 509 42.28 43.43 -74.96
C LYS A 509 43.49 44.09 -75.66
N LYS A 510 44.61 43.38 -75.85
CA LYS A 510 45.79 43.87 -76.58
C LYS A 510 45.52 44.08 -78.07
N ALA A 511 44.83 43.12 -78.70
CA ALA A 511 44.45 43.25 -80.14
C ALA A 511 43.55 44.46 -80.36
N MET A 512 42.55 44.69 -79.49
CA MET A 512 41.64 45.86 -79.59
C MET A 512 42.37 47.20 -79.34
N LYS A 513 43.40 47.25 -78.50
CA LYS A 513 44.22 48.47 -78.34
C LYS A 513 45.08 48.77 -79.54
N ALA A 514 45.72 47.76 -80.12
CA ALA A 514 46.56 47.91 -81.30
C ALA A 514 45.84 48.47 -82.53
N VAL A 515 44.58 48.12 -82.72
CA VAL A 515 43.74 48.60 -83.84
C VAL A 515 43.22 50.05 -83.64
N ARG A 516 43.28 50.60 -82.39
CA ARG A 516 42.82 51.98 -82.07
C ARG A 516 43.93 53.01 -81.87
N GLU A 517 45.19 52.62 -81.87
CA GLU A 517 46.32 53.52 -81.77
C GLU A 517 46.77 54.02 -83.20
N ASP A 518 46.16 53.53 -84.24
CA ASP A 518 46.21 54.08 -85.60
C ASP A 518 44.97 54.99 -85.82
#